data_25a5f6c9fa8f806bca2a4aac7e40fd1d
#
_entry.id   25a5f6c9fa8f806bca2a4aac7e40fd1d
#
_cell.length_a   1.000
_cell.length_b   1.000
_cell.length_c   1.000
_cell.angle_alpha   90.00
_cell.angle_beta   90.00
_cell.angle_gamma   90.00
#
_symmetry.space_group_name_H-M   'P 1'
#
loop_
_entity.id
_entity.type
_entity.pdbx_description
1 polymer ?
#
loop_
_entity_poly.entity_id
_entity_poly.type
_entity_poly.pdbx_seq_one_letter_code
_entity_poly.pdbx_strand_id
1 'polypeptide(L)'
;MPKLQFKSIPAELAPMDLLLEADPSTEQIHTYLDGSDIYTVLSDGQTVGVCVLKPHSETTLELMNIAVEPTQQGSGIGRQLLQYVISESRNKQAKELVLGTGTFGYQLAFYQREGFRVVGIDKDFFLDNYDEPVIENGIQHKDMLRLQLIL
;
A
#
# COMPACT_ATOMS: atom_id res chain seq x y z
N MET A 1 11.27 -17.67 16.26
CA MET A 1 10.32 -16.67 15.68
C MET A 1 11.01 -15.33 15.57
N PRO A 2 11.01 -14.74 14.37
CA PRO A 2 11.55 -13.38 14.23
C PRO A 2 10.72 -12.40 15.05
N LYS A 3 11.40 -11.43 15.63
CA LYS A 3 10.74 -10.36 16.36
C LYS A 3 10.36 -9.25 15.38
N LEU A 4 9.07 -8.98 15.26
CA LEU A 4 8.56 -7.90 14.42
C LEU A 4 8.38 -6.63 15.26
N GLN A 5 8.77 -5.50 14.66
CA GLN A 5 8.61 -4.18 15.25
C GLN A 5 8.02 -3.25 14.21
N PHE A 6 6.96 -2.56 14.57
CA PHE A 6 6.29 -1.59 13.67
C PHE A 6 6.63 -0.18 14.13
N LYS A 7 6.95 0.70 13.18
CA LYS A 7 7.23 2.09 13.54
C LYS A 7 7.00 3.04 12.37
N SER A 8 6.76 4.30 12.71
CA SER A 8 6.65 5.41 11.77
C SER A 8 8.04 5.99 11.51
N ILE A 9 8.30 6.41 10.27
CA ILE A 9 9.55 7.06 9.89
C ILE A 9 9.25 8.29 9.03
N PRO A 10 10.20 9.26 8.91
CA PRO A 10 10.05 10.38 7.99
C PRO A 10 10.02 9.93 6.53
N ALA A 11 9.31 10.68 5.68
CA ALA A 11 9.19 10.35 4.26
C ALA A 11 10.56 10.32 3.56
N GLU A 12 11.52 11.14 4.00
CA GLU A 12 12.87 11.16 3.43
C GLU A 12 13.61 9.84 3.62
N LEU A 13 13.22 9.05 4.61
CA LEU A 13 13.85 7.76 4.91
C LEU A 13 13.10 6.57 4.31
N ALA A 14 12.04 6.82 3.51
CA ALA A 14 11.26 5.76 2.93
C ALA A 14 12.15 4.85 2.06
N PRO A 15 12.06 3.50 2.24
CA PRO A 15 12.92 2.58 1.50
C PRO A 15 12.42 2.42 0.05
N MET A 16 13.05 3.17 -0.88
CA MET A 16 12.65 3.19 -2.28
C MET A 16 12.66 1.81 -2.92
N ASP A 17 13.63 0.98 -2.59
CA ASP A 17 13.73 -0.37 -3.14
C ASP A 17 12.49 -1.22 -2.82
N LEU A 18 11.96 -1.09 -1.59
CA LEU A 18 10.74 -1.77 -1.19
C LEU A 18 9.51 -1.19 -1.88
N LEU A 19 9.43 0.13 -1.97
CA LEU A 19 8.29 0.80 -2.61
C LEU A 19 8.16 0.38 -4.07
N LEU A 20 9.30 0.18 -4.76
CA LEU A 20 9.32 -0.27 -6.14
C LEU A 20 8.81 -1.70 -6.34
N GLU A 21 8.79 -2.52 -5.29
CA GLU A 21 8.19 -3.85 -5.36
C GLU A 21 6.68 -3.79 -5.60
N ALA A 22 6.00 -2.77 -5.09
CA ALA A 22 4.56 -2.61 -5.23
C ALA A 22 4.16 -1.63 -6.33
N ASP A 23 5.04 -0.66 -6.65
CA ASP A 23 4.78 0.36 -7.66
C ASP A 23 6.02 0.50 -8.53
N PRO A 24 5.97 0.10 -9.82
CA PRO A 24 7.16 0.05 -10.66
C PRO A 24 7.68 1.42 -11.10
N SER A 25 7.00 2.51 -10.77
CA SER A 25 7.35 3.84 -11.24
C SER A 25 7.89 4.72 -10.11
N THR A 26 9.19 5.02 -10.14
CA THR A 26 9.81 5.97 -9.22
C THR A 26 9.12 7.34 -9.30
N GLU A 27 8.75 7.75 -10.51
CA GLU A 27 8.05 9.01 -10.73
C GLU A 27 6.70 9.05 -10.00
N GLN A 28 5.91 7.97 -10.14
CA GLN A 28 4.63 7.87 -9.44
C GLN A 28 4.82 7.85 -7.92
N ILE A 29 5.81 7.11 -7.43
CA ILE A 29 6.10 7.05 -5.99
C ILE A 29 6.38 8.46 -5.46
N HIS A 30 7.17 9.25 -6.15
CA HIS A 30 7.48 10.62 -5.72
C HIS A 30 6.23 11.51 -5.68
N THR A 31 5.20 11.23 -6.47
CA THR A 31 3.98 12.04 -6.46
C THR A 31 3.22 11.95 -5.14
N TYR A 32 3.38 10.85 -4.38
CA TYR A 32 2.60 10.67 -3.15
C TYR A 32 3.42 10.59 -1.85
N LEU A 33 4.76 10.57 -1.92
CA LEU A 33 5.56 10.46 -0.70
C LEU A 33 5.50 11.71 0.17
N ASP A 34 5.61 12.88 -0.45
CA ASP A 34 5.64 14.14 0.30
C ASP A 34 4.32 14.37 1.03
N GLY A 35 4.40 14.65 2.32
CA GLY A 35 3.22 14.84 3.15
C GLY A 35 2.52 13.56 3.58
N SER A 36 3.06 12.39 3.24
CA SER A 36 2.48 11.10 3.63
C SER A 36 3.10 10.57 4.91
N ASP A 37 2.33 9.73 5.62
CA ASP A 37 2.81 8.99 6.77
C ASP A 37 3.42 7.68 6.28
N ILE A 38 4.64 7.37 6.73
CA ILE A 38 5.35 6.17 6.34
C ILE A 38 5.46 5.25 7.55
N TYR A 39 4.97 4.03 7.39
CA TYR A 39 5.06 2.99 8.41
C TYR A 39 5.94 1.86 7.91
N THR A 40 6.76 1.32 8.80
CA THR A 40 7.64 0.21 8.47
C THR A 40 7.45 -0.92 9.45
N VAL A 41 7.78 -2.12 8.99
CA VAL A 41 7.94 -3.27 9.86
C VAL A 41 9.37 -3.78 9.75
N LEU A 42 9.98 -4.01 10.91
CA LEU A 42 11.33 -4.54 11.02
C LEU A 42 11.23 -5.97 11.54
N SER A 43 12.06 -6.84 10.98
CA SER A 43 12.24 -8.21 11.48
C SER A 43 13.67 -8.33 11.98
N ASP A 44 13.83 -8.56 13.28
CA ASP A 44 15.13 -8.62 13.94
C ASP A 44 16.01 -7.41 13.60
N GLY A 45 15.41 -6.23 13.59
CA GLY A 45 16.09 -4.96 13.37
C GLY A 45 16.28 -4.56 11.92
N GLN A 46 15.89 -5.40 10.95
CA GLN A 46 15.98 -5.08 9.53
C GLN A 46 14.61 -4.70 8.99
N THR A 47 14.54 -3.60 8.22
CA THR A 47 13.30 -3.20 7.56
C THR A 47 12.93 -4.22 6.48
N VAL A 48 11.76 -4.84 6.63
CA VAL A 48 11.27 -5.87 5.70
C VAL A 48 9.94 -5.49 5.06
N GLY A 49 9.33 -4.39 5.49
CA GLY A 49 8.08 -3.92 4.88
C GLY A 49 7.87 -2.45 5.08
N VAL A 50 7.04 -1.86 4.23
CA VAL A 50 6.73 -0.43 4.24
C VAL A 50 5.29 -0.23 3.78
N CYS A 51 4.64 0.79 4.35
CA CYS A 51 3.31 1.23 3.91
C CYS A 51 3.27 2.75 3.90
N VAL A 52 2.70 3.32 2.85
CA VAL A 52 2.54 4.77 2.68
C VAL A 52 1.07 5.13 2.78
N LEU A 53 0.73 5.97 3.76
CA LEU A 53 -0.61 6.54 3.92
C LEU A 53 -0.58 8.03 3.60
N LYS A 54 -1.40 8.44 2.65
CA LYS A 54 -1.53 9.84 2.28
C LYS A 54 -2.82 10.42 2.85
N PRO A 55 -2.75 11.42 3.75
CA PRO A 55 -3.98 12.07 4.24
C PRO A 55 -4.58 12.94 3.14
N HIS A 56 -5.87 12.76 2.88
CA HIS A 56 -6.64 13.63 1.98
C HIS A 56 -7.45 14.66 2.77
N SER A 57 -7.85 14.29 3.98
CA SER A 57 -8.59 15.14 4.89
C SER A 57 -8.42 14.60 6.31
N GLU A 58 -9.09 15.21 7.29
CA GLU A 58 -9.07 14.69 8.68
C GLU A 58 -9.76 13.33 8.79
N THR A 59 -10.62 12.99 7.82
CA THR A 59 -11.44 11.77 7.90
C THR A 59 -11.05 10.69 6.91
N THR A 60 -10.30 11.04 5.85
CA THR A 60 -9.96 10.09 4.76
C THR A 60 -8.45 9.97 4.59
N LEU A 61 -7.95 8.74 4.70
CA LEU A 61 -6.56 8.38 4.40
C LEU A 61 -6.54 7.45 3.20
N GLU A 62 -5.56 7.63 2.32
CA GLU A 62 -5.36 6.72 1.19
C GLU A 62 -4.09 5.90 1.39
N LEU A 63 -4.23 4.58 1.28
CA LEU A 63 -3.09 3.67 1.26
C LEU A 63 -2.52 3.69 -0.16
N MET A 64 -1.34 4.30 -0.33
CA MET A 64 -0.73 4.51 -1.63
C MET A 64 0.19 3.37 -2.03
N ASN A 65 0.81 2.70 -1.05
CA ASN A 65 1.79 1.66 -1.32
C ASN A 65 1.92 0.78 -0.08
N ILE A 66 1.96 -0.53 -0.27
CA ILE A 66 2.33 -1.47 0.78
C ILE A 66 3.17 -2.56 0.13
N ALA A 67 4.36 -2.79 0.68
CA ALA A 67 5.32 -3.71 0.11
C ALA A 67 6.06 -4.47 1.21
N VAL A 68 6.38 -5.73 0.92
CA VAL A 68 7.17 -6.60 1.80
C VAL A 68 8.35 -7.13 0.98
N GLU A 69 9.52 -7.18 1.61
CA GLU A 69 10.73 -7.77 1.03
C GLU A 69 10.40 -9.12 0.39
N PRO A 70 10.78 -9.34 -0.89
CA PRO A 70 10.41 -10.58 -1.58
C PRO A 70 10.77 -11.86 -0.83
N THR A 71 11.93 -11.88 -0.15
CA THR A 71 12.36 -13.05 0.64
C THR A 71 11.51 -13.31 1.87
N GLN A 72 10.69 -12.34 2.29
CA GLN A 72 9.85 -12.41 3.49
C GLN A 72 8.36 -12.55 3.15
N GLN A 73 8.01 -12.56 1.88
CA GLN A 73 6.62 -12.70 1.46
C GLN A 73 6.10 -14.11 1.78
N GLY A 74 4.78 -14.22 1.97
CA GLY A 74 4.15 -15.49 2.30
C GLY A 74 4.22 -15.89 3.77
N SER A 75 4.79 -15.05 4.64
CA SER A 75 4.94 -15.33 6.07
C SER A 75 3.93 -14.56 6.96
N GLY A 76 3.02 -13.81 6.36
CA GLY A 76 2.01 -13.04 7.09
C GLY A 76 2.46 -11.65 7.50
N ILE A 77 3.66 -11.21 7.13
CA ILE A 77 4.17 -9.88 7.49
C ILE A 77 3.33 -8.78 6.85
N GLY A 78 2.98 -8.92 5.57
CA GLY A 78 2.15 -7.94 4.89
C GLY A 78 0.79 -7.76 5.55
N ARG A 79 0.16 -8.85 5.94
CA ARG A 79 -1.13 -8.81 6.65
C ARG A 79 -1.00 -8.09 7.99
N GLN A 80 0.04 -8.40 8.74
CA GLN A 80 0.27 -7.76 10.04
C GLN A 80 0.54 -6.27 9.87
N LEU A 81 1.31 -5.88 8.85
CA LEU A 81 1.56 -4.48 8.54
C LEU A 81 0.25 -3.76 8.18
N LEU A 82 -0.58 -4.37 7.34
CA LEU A 82 -1.86 -3.78 6.97
C LEU A 82 -2.76 -3.61 8.20
N GLN A 83 -2.83 -4.63 9.07
CA GLN A 83 -3.61 -4.55 10.30
C GLN A 83 -3.11 -3.45 11.24
N TYR A 84 -1.78 -3.29 11.33
CA TYR A 84 -1.16 -2.22 12.11
C TYR A 84 -1.56 -0.85 11.57
N VAL A 85 -1.49 -0.67 10.26
CA VAL A 85 -1.84 0.59 9.59
C VAL A 85 -3.33 0.91 9.76
N ILE A 86 -4.19 -0.09 9.68
CA ILE A 86 -5.63 0.09 9.95
C ILE A 86 -5.84 0.56 11.39
N SER A 87 -5.16 -0.05 12.33
CA SER A 87 -5.24 0.33 13.75
C SER A 87 -4.76 1.77 13.97
N GLU A 88 -3.64 2.15 13.34
CA GLU A 88 -3.12 3.52 13.44
C GLU A 88 -4.07 4.53 12.81
N SER A 89 -4.73 4.15 11.74
CA SER A 89 -5.74 5.01 11.10
C SER A 89 -6.93 5.27 12.04
N ARG A 90 -7.37 4.24 12.77
CA ARG A 90 -8.41 4.40 13.79
C ARG A 90 -7.95 5.30 14.93
N ASN A 91 -6.69 5.15 15.36
CA ASN A 91 -6.12 5.98 16.43
C ASN A 91 -6.05 7.46 16.03
N LYS A 92 -5.89 7.74 14.74
CA LYS A 92 -5.90 9.10 14.20
C LYS A 92 -7.33 9.62 14.01
N GLN A 93 -8.33 8.82 14.35
CA GLN A 93 -9.75 9.16 14.21
C GLN A 93 -10.20 9.37 12.75
N ALA A 94 -9.49 8.74 11.81
CA ALA A 94 -9.95 8.67 10.43
C ALA A 94 -11.24 7.85 10.36
N LYS A 95 -12.11 8.19 9.43
CA LYS A 95 -13.39 7.49 9.24
C LYS A 95 -13.32 6.44 8.16
N GLU A 96 -12.40 6.60 7.21
CA GLU A 96 -12.25 5.66 6.13
C GLU A 96 -10.82 5.57 5.64
N LEU A 97 -10.48 4.39 5.15
CA LEU A 97 -9.27 4.11 4.41
C LEU A 97 -9.67 3.78 2.98
N VAL A 98 -9.02 4.42 2.00
CA VAL A 98 -9.28 4.13 0.59
C VAL A 98 -7.99 3.70 -0.09
N LEU A 99 -8.11 2.98 -1.20
CA LEU A 99 -6.96 2.58 -2.00
C LEU A 99 -7.39 2.25 -3.42
N GLY A 100 -6.40 2.20 -4.32
CA GLY A 100 -6.58 1.70 -5.67
C GLY A 100 -5.75 0.45 -5.87
N THR A 101 -6.28 -0.52 -6.60
CA THR A 101 -5.57 -1.75 -6.93
C THR A 101 -5.97 -2.24 -8.31
N GLY A 102 -5.19 -3.17 -8.88
CA GLY A 102 -5.52 -3.76 -10.16
C GLY A 102 -6.78 -4.60 -10.11
N THR A 103 -7.32 -4.90 -11.28
CA THR A 103 -8.57 -5.67 -11.41
C THR A 103 -8.36 -7.18 -11.21
N PHE A 104 -7.10 -7.61 -11.09
CA PHE A 104 -6.73 -9.01 -10.87
C PHE A 104 -5.44 -9.06 -10.06
N GLY A 105 -5.06 -10.27 -9.65
CA GLY A 105 -3.88 -10.48 -8.83
C GLY A 105 -4.24 -10.76 -7.37
N TYR A 106 -3.25 -11.14 -6.57
CA TYR A 106 -3.49 -11.53 -5.17
C TYR A 106 -3.81 -10.32 -4.28
N GLN A 107 -3.47 -9.11 -4.70
CA GLN A 107 -3.69 -7.91 -3.88
C GLN A 107 -5.16 -7.67 -3.59
N LEU A 108 -6.03 -7.90 -4.57
CA LEU A 108 -7.47 -7.69 -4.38
C LEU A 108 -7.99 -8.53 -3.21
N ALA A 109 -7.68 -9.82 -3.18
CA ALA A 109 -8.07 -10.70 -2.09
C ALA A 109 -7.40 -10.30 -0.77
N PHE A 110 -6.14 -9.87 -0.82
CA PHE A 110 -5.39 -9.41 0.35
C PHE A 110 -6.13 -8.30 1.08
N TYR A 111 -6.61 -7.31 0.34
CA TYR A 111 -7.36 -6.19 0.92
C TYR A 111 -8.77 -6.62 1.35
N GLN A 112 -9.43 -7.44 0.54
CA GLN A 112 -10.80 -7.88 0.87
C GLN A 112 -10.87 -8.72 2.14
N ARG A 113 -9.81 -9.48 2.45
CA ARG A 113 -9.75 -10.24 3.71
C ARG A 113 -9.76 -9.35 4.95
N GLU A 114 -9.29 -8.10 4.82
CA GLU A 114 -9.31 -7.15 5.94
C GLU A 114 -10.58 -6.29 5.95
N GLY A 115 -11.53 -6.55 5.05
CA GLY A 115 -12.81 -5.87 5.04
C GLY A 115 -12.98 -4.77 4.00
N PHE A 116 -11.97 -4.52 3.17
CA PHE A 116 -12.10 -3.54 2.09
C PHE A 116 -13.12 -4.01 1.06
N ARG A 117 -13.90 -3.06 0.56
CA ARG A 117 -14.93 -3.33 -0.45
C ARG A 117 -14.69 -2.48 -1.69
N VAL A 118 -15.03 -3.03 -2.86
CA VAL A 118 -14.93 -2.30 -4.12
C VAL A 118 -16.05 -1.27 -4.18
N VAL A 119 -15.70 -0.01 -4.40
CA VAL A 119 -16.65 1.10 -4.47
C VAL A 119 -16.63 1.84 -5.80
N GLY A 120 -15.68 1.52 -6.69
CA GLY A 120 -15.61 2.20 -7.97
C GLY A 120 -14.52 1.64 -8.88
N ILE A 121 -14.46 2.18 -10.08
CA ILE A 121 -13.46 1.83 -11.10
C ILE A 121 -12.90 3.13 -11.67
N ASP A 122 -11.57 3.20 -11.76
CA ASP A 122 -10.86 4.24 -12.51
C ASP A 122 -10.45 3.64 -13.85
N LYS A 123 -11.23 3.89 -14.87
CA LYS A 123 -10.97 3.31 -16.19
C LYS A 123 -9.71 3.91 -16.79
N ASP A 124 -8.88 3.06 -17.39
CA ASP A 124 -7.63 3.43 -18.06
C ASP A 124 -6.57 4.05 -17.14
N PHE A 125 -6.70 3.90 -15.80
CA PHE A 125 -5.77 4.49 -14.84
C PHE A 125 -4.32 4.14 -15.15
N PHE A 126 -4.03 2.86 -15.40
CA PHE A 126 -2.66 2.41 -15.63
C PHE A 126 -2.13 2.85 -17.00
N LEU A 127 -3.01 3.06 -17.98
CA LEU A 127 -2.61 3.56 -19.27
C LEU A 127 -2.28 5.05 -19.22
N ASP A 128 -3.02 5.81 -18.41
CA ASP A 128 -2.90 7.26 -18.33
C ASP A 128 -1.77 7.71 -17.41
N ASN A 129 -1.40 6.91 -16.41
CA ASN A 129 -0.47 7.33 -15.36
C ASN A 129 0.90 6.65 -15.38
N TYR A 130 1.09 5.62 -16.22
CA TYR A 130 2.36 4.93 -16.34
C TYR A 130 2.86 4.96 -17.76
N ASP A 131 4.13 5.36 -17.95
CA ASP A 131 4.75 5.45 -19.27
C ASP A 131 4.98 4.06 -19.88
N GLU A 132 5.31 3.08 -19.03
CA GLU A 132 5.54 1.71 -19.45
C GLU A 132 4.34 0.83 -19.08
N PRO A 133 4.02 -0.19 -19.90
CA PRO A 133 2.95 -1.12 -19.54
C PRO A 133 3.20 -1.80 -18.20
N VAL A 134 2.18 -1.85 -17.35
CA VAL A 134 2.24 -2.58 -16.08
C VAL A 134 1.63 -3.94 -16.31
N ILE A 135 2.48 -4.98 -16.29
CA ILE A 135 2.08 -6.35 -16.63
C ILE A 135 2.25 -7.25 -15.42
N GLU A 136 1.24 -8.06 -15.14
CA GLU A 136 1.26 -9.05 -14.07
C GLU A 136 0.69 -10.35 -14.62
N ASN A 137 1.41 -11.46 -14.46
CA ASN A 137 0.98 -12.78 -14.94
C ASN A 137 0.61 -12.78 -16.44
N GLY A 138 1.35 -12.01 -17.23
CA GLY A 138 1.14 -11.92 -18.68
C GLY A 138 -0.04 -11.08 -19.12
N ILE A 139 -0.72 -10.41 -18.18
CA ILE A 139 -1.87 -9.55 -18.48
C ILE A 139 -1.53 -8.13 -18.14
N GLN A 140 -1.80 -7.21 -19.07
CA GLN A 140 -1.57 -5.79 -18.83
C GLN A 140 -2.66 -5.19 -17.96
N HIS A 141 -2.27 -4.51 -16.89
CA HIS A 141 -3.20 -3.70 -16.11
C HIS A 141 -3.60 -2.46 -16.89
N LYS A 142 -4.89 -2.20 -16.96
CA LYS A 142 -5.45 -1.02 -17.62
C LYS A 142 -6.29 -0.20 -16.67
N ASP A 143 -7.21 -0.84 -15.98
CA ASP A 143 -8.20 -0.20 -15.11
C ASP A 143 -7.84 -0.43 -13.65
N MET A 144 -8.21 0.53 -12.79
CA MET A 144 -7.96 0.43 -11.36
C MET A 144 -9.29 0.29 -10.61
N LEU A 145 -9.38 -0.67 -9.71
CA LEU A 145 -10.48 -0.75 -8.76
C LEU A 145 -10.22 0.17 -7.59
N ARG A 146 -11.25 0.88 -7.16
CA ARG A 146 -11.21 1.68 -5.94
C ARG A 146 -11.86 0.92 -4.80
N LEU A 147 -11.15 0.79 -3.69
CA LEU A 147 -11.60 0.06 -2.52
C LEU A 147 -11.70 1.01 -1.33
N GLN A 148 -12.59 0.67 -0.39
CA GLN A 148 -12.84 1.45 0.81
C GLN A 148 -13.03 0.53 2.00
N LEU A 149 -12.46 0.92 3.13
CA LEU A 149 -12.70 0.32 4.44
C LEU A 149 -13.25 1.39 5.36
N ILE A 150 -14.44 1.17 5.90
CA ILE A 150 -15.01 2.05 6.93
C ILE A 150 -14.37 1.69 8.27
N LEU A 151 -13.81 2.67 8.93
CA LEU A 151 -13.05 2.48 10.18
C LEU A 151 -13.91 2.55 11.43
#